data_2079eba1e1a46e892f1f5e0fbc4dc639
#
_entry.id   2079eba1e1a46e892f1f5e0fbc4dc639
#
_cell.length_a   1.000
_cell.length_b   1.000
_cell.length_c   1.000
_cell.angle_alpha   90.00
_cell.angle_beta   90.00
_cell.angle_gamma   90.00
#
_symmetry.space_group_name_H-M   'P 1'
#
loop_
_entity.id
_entity.type
_entity.pdbx_description
1 polymer ?
#
loop_
_entity_poly.entity_id
_entity_poly.type
_entity_poly.pdbx_seq_one_letter_code
_entity_poly.pdbx_strand_id
1 'polypeptide(L)'
;LHNILPSEKKQEIDWLWDDKYKILKKIFNLNKKKQTESNANVQTFNYKKSTADTMKIWKMFSESMNFKVIYAFDIIQKLCDHELSDEERKIFGMLKKTYPKKINDVIKQLSMDRYNEYKNFVKEECLKNDFMYFDTNKVIGDPKYNKKWLFVDSIHYTDLGYKIIAEALNILIK
;
A
#
# COMPACT_ATOMS: atom_id res chain seq x y z
N LEU A 1 -0.51 8.30 20.72
CA LEU A 1 -1.90 8.61 20.33
C LEU A 1 -2.93 8.16 21.39
N HIS A 2 -2.67 7.06 22.13
CA HIS A 2 -3.60 6.55 23.16
C HIS A 2 -3.87 7.48 24.36
N ASN A 3 -3.02 8.48 24.60
CA ASN A 3 -3.14 9.37 25.78
C ASN A 3 -3.83 10.72 25.48
N ILE A 4 -4.32 10.95 24.26
CA ILE A 4 -4.85 12.27 23.84
C ILE A 4 -6.39 12.25 23.69
N LEU A 5 -7.04 11.08 23.73
CA LEU A 5 -8.49 10.98 23.58
C LEU A 5 -9.24 10.91 24.91
N PRO A 6 -10.40 11.56 25.04
CA PRO A 6 -11.29 11.40 26.20
C PRO A 6 -11.66 9.93 26.40
N SER A 7 -11.82 9.51 27.66
CA SER A 7 -12.07 8.11 28.03
C SER A 7 -13.26 7.45 27.31
N GLU A 8 -14.33 8.20 27.06
CA GLU A 8 -15.52 7.71 26.36
C GLU A 8 -15.26 7.41 24.87
N LYS A 9 -14.50 8.28 24.18
CA LYS A 9 -14.10 8.01 22.78
C LYS A 9 -13.09 6.87 22.66
N LYS A 10 -12.28 6.64 23.69
CA LYS A 10 -11.35 5.53 23.72
C LYS A 10 -12.07 4.18 23.78
N GLN A 11 -13.12 4.08 24.63
CA GLN A 11 -13.96 2.88 24.72
C GLN A 11 -14.69 2.54 23.41
N GLU A 12 -15.20 3.58 22.70
CA GLU A 12 -15.89 3.41 21.43
C GLU A 12 -14.96 2.95 20.28
N ILE A 13 -13.72 3.46 20.29
CA ILE A 13 -12.68 3.05 19.32
C ILE A 13 -12.20 1.63 19.63
N ASP A 14 -11.97 1.28 20.89
CA ASP A 14 -11.51 -0.04 21.30
C ASP A 14 -12.57 -1.12 20.95
N TRP A 15 -13.87 -0.81 21.12
CA TRP A 15 -14.97 -1.70 20.71
C TRP A 15 -15.03 -1.91 19.20
N LEU A 16 -14.87 -0.85 18.39
CA LEU A 16 -14.83 -0.94 16.93
C LEU A 16 -13.64 -1.76 16.41
N TRP A 17 -12.50 -1.67 17.08
CA TRP A 17 -11.31 -2.47 16.76
C TRP A 17 -11.49 -3.94 17.16
N ASP A 18 -12.10 -4.22 18.30
CA ASP A 18 -12.33 -5.59 18.77
C ASP A 18 -13.27 -6.37 17.84
N ASP A 19 -14.34 -5.75 17.34
CA ASP A 19 -15.24 -6.41 16.41
C ASP A 19 -14.66 -6.62 15.02
N LYS A 20 -13.95 -5.61 14.49
CA LYS A 20 -13.19 -5.77 13.25
C LYS A 20 -12.11 -6.85 13.37
N TYR A 21 -11.42 -6.90 14.51
CA TYR A 21 -10.40 -7.91 14.79
C TYR A 21 -11.00 -9.31 14.91
N LYS A 22 -12.18 -9.46 15.51
CA LYS A 22 -12.92 -10.73 15.60
C LYS A 22 -13.36 -11.22 14.20
N ILE A 23 -13.84 -10.32 13.35
CA ILE A 23 -14.22 -10.61 11.97
C ILE A 23 -12.99 -11.04 11.16
N LEU A 24 -11.91 -10.29 11.22
CA LEU A 24 -10.63 -10.62 10.58
C LEU A 24 -10.10 -11.96 11.09
N LYS A 25 -10.13 -12.21 12.41
CA LYS A 25 -9.70 -13.47 13.00
C LYS A 25 -10.56 -14.66 12.57
N LYS A 26 -11.88 -14.49 12.37
CA LYS A 26 -12.75 -15.50 11.77
C LYS A 26 -12.36 -15.79 10.32
N ILE A 27 -12.12 -14.77 9.51
CA ILE A 27 -11.68 -14.91 8.11
C ILE A 27 -10.32 -15.62 8.04
N PHE A 28 -9.36 -15.22 8.88
CA PHE A 28 -8.04 -15.86 8.94
C PHE A 28 -8.07 -17.29 9.50
N ASN A 29 -8.95 -17.59 10.49
CA ASN A 29 -9.08 -18.94 11.04
C ASN A 29 -9.84 -19.90 10.11
N LEU A 30 -10.75 -19.41 9.27
CA LEU A 30 -11.35 -20.21 8.20
C LEU A 30 -10.29 -20.67 7.18
N ASN A 31 -9.28 -19.83 6.94
CA ASN A 31 -8.16 -20.21 6.08
C ASN A 31 -7.17 -21.18 6.76
N LYS A 32 -7.02 -21.13 8.10
CA LYS A 32 -6.13 -22.05 8.82
C LYS A 32 -6.68 -23.49 8.90
N LYS A 33 -8.00 -23.70 8.99
CA LYS A 33 -8.58 -25.03 9.02
C LYS A 33 -8.42 -25.82 7.72
N LYS A 34 -8.13 -25.13 6.59
CA LYS A 34 -7.82 -25.79 5.30
C LYS A 34 -6.34 -26.10 5.09
N GLN A 35 -5.44 -25.62 5.97
CA GLN A 35 -3.98 -25.79 5.80
C GLN A 35 -3.38 -26.98 6.57
N THR A 36 -4.14 -27.70 7.40
CA THR A 36 -3.60 -28.79 8.23
C THR A 36 -3.59 -30.17 7.57
N GLU A 37 -4.06 -30.29 6.32
CA GLU A 37 -4.12 -31.61 5.64
C GLU A 37 -3.60 -31.63 4.20
N SER A 38 -2.65 -30.81 3.81
CA SER A 38 -1.98 -31.02 2.53
C SER A 38 -0.50 -30.70 2.62
N ASN A 39 0.30 -31.74 2.40
CA ASN A 39 1.73 -31.68 2.15
C ASN A 39 2.06 -30.56 1.14
N ALA A 40 2.89 -29.65 1.56
CA ALA A 40 3.93 -28.89 0.84
C ALA A 40 3.75 -28.64 -0.66
N ASN A 41 2.60 -28.14 -1.09
CA ASN A 41 2.56 -27.26 -2.23
C ASN A 41 2.44 -25.84 -1.69
N VAL A 42 3.56 -25.12 -1.62
CA VAL A 42 3.57 -23.67 -1.44
C VAL A 42 2.79 -23.13 -2.64
N GLN A 43 1.49 -22.91 -2.46
CA GLN A 43 0.69 -22.19 -3.44
C GLN A 43 1.34 -20.81 -3.59
N THR A 44 2.09 -20.63 -4.67
CA THR A 44 2.65 -19.33 -5.03
C THR A 44 1.48 -18.36 -5.08
N PHE A 45 1.47 -17.42 -4.13
CA PHE A 45 0.41 -16.42 -4.04
C PHE A 45 0.32 -15.67 -5.37
N ASN A 46 -0.77 -15.86 -6.10
CA ASN A 46 -0.99 -15.19 -7.38
C ASN A 46 -1.52 -13.78 -7.13
N TYR A 47 -0.59 -12.84 -6.92
CA TYR A 47 -0.89 -11.44 -6.65
C TYR A 47 -1.72 -10.77 -7.76
N LYS A 48 -1.49 -11.14 -9.04
CA LYS A 48 -2.26 -10.60 -10.16
C LYS A 48 -3.73 -11.02 -10.08
N LYS A 49 -3.98 -12.32 -9.81
CA LYS A 49 -5.34 -12.81 -9.63
C LYS A 49 -6.03 -12.13 -8.44
N SER A 50 -5.34 -12.03 -7.30
CA SER A 50 -5.90 -11.37 -6.10
C SER A 50 -6.26 -9.90 -6.36
N THR A 51 -5.40 -9.17 -7.07
CA THR A 51 -5.66 -7.78 -7.45
C THR A 51 -6.87 -7.66 -8.38
N ALA A 52 -6.93 -8.48 -9.44
CA ALA A 52 -8.06 -8.48 -10.37
C ALA A 52 -9.38 -8.82 -9.68
N ASP A 53 -9.39 -9.81 -8.78
CA ASP A 53 -10.60 -10.19 -8.03
C ASP A 53 -11.03 -9.06 -7.07
N THR A 54 -10.08 -8.38 -6.43
CA THR A 54 -10.37 -7.19 -5.58
C THR A 54 -10.95 -6.05 -6.40
N MET A 55 -10.41 -5.76 -7.58
CA MET A 55 -10.94 -4.71 -8.46
C MET A 55 -12.36 -4.99 -8.94
N LYS A 56 -12.70 -6.25 -9.25
CA LYS A 56 -14.09 -6.65 -9.57
C LYS A 56 -15.05 -6.36 -8.41
N ILE A 57 -14.64 -6.64 -7.18
CA ILE A 57 -15.45 -6.33 -5.98
C ILE A 57 -15.67 -4.82 -5.88
N TRP A 58 -14.64 -4.00 -6.04
CA TRP A 58 -14.76 -2.54 -6.03
C TRP A 58 -15.62 -2.02 -7.20
N LYS A 59 -15.55 -2.65 -8.38
CA LYS A 59 -16.43 -2.32 -9.51
C LYS A 59 -17.90 -2.54 -9.15
N MET A 60 -18.25 -3.69 -8.58
CA MET A 60 -19.62 -3.97 -8.12
C MET A 60 -20.10 -2.93 -7.10
N PHE A 61 -19.27 -2.54 -6.13
CA PHE A 61 -19.62 -1.50 -5.16
C PHE A 61 -19.80 -0.15 -5.83
N SER A 62 -18.91 0.25 -6.72
CA SER A 62 -18.97 1.55 -7.40
C SER A 62 -20.24 1.67 -8.25
N GLU A 63 -20.66 0.61 -8.92
CA GLU A 63 -21.90 0.56 -9.71
C GLU A 63 -23.15 0.62 -8.81
N SER A 64 -23.16 -0.17 -7.71
CA SER A 64 -24.31 -0.21 -6.82
C SER A 64 -24.51 1.07 -6.02
N MET A 65 -23.43 1.78 -5.69
CA MET A 65 -23.44 2.98 -4.86
C MET A 65 -23.19 4.28 -5.62
N ASN A 66 -23.03 4.19 -6.95
CA ASN A 66 -22.82 5.30 -7.87
C ASN A 66 -21.65 6.23 -7.47
N PHE A 67 -20.45 5.66 -7.27
CA PHE A 67 -19.24 6.43 -7.04
C PHE A 67 -18.11 6.04 -8.01
N LYS A 68 -17.13 6.93 -8.17
CA LYS A 68 -15.93 6.68 -8.99
C LYS A 68 -14.81 6.13 -8.13
N VAL A 69 -14.05 5.20 -8.69
CA VAL A 69 -12.87 4.61 -8.02
C VAL A 69 -11.59 5.19 -8.62
N ILE A 70 -10.71 5.64 -7.75
CA ILE A 70 -9.32 5.98 -8.11
C ILE A 70 -8.43 4.92 -7.50
N TYR A 71 -7.68 4.21 -8.32
CA TYR A 71 -6.66 3.28 -7.87
C TYR A 71 -5.32 4.00 -7.80
N ALA A 72 -4.89 4.36 -6.61
CA ALA A 72 -3.56 4.91 -6.38
C ALA A 72 -2.54 3.77 -6.33
N PHE A 73 -1.70 3.67 -7.36
CA PHE A 73 -0.61 2.71 -7.41
C PHE A 73 0.58 3.26 -6.67
N ASP A 74 0.80 2.74 -5.48
CA ASP A 74 1.84 3.21 -4.58
C ASP A 74 3.22 2.64 -4.91
N ILE A 75 4.28 3.30 -4.45
CA ILE A 75 5.65 2.94 -4.75
C ILE A 75 6.42 2.64 -3.47
N ILE A 76 7.39 1.73 -3.63
CA ILE A 76 8.42 1.47 -2.61
C ILE A 76 9.60 2.41 -2.91
N GLN A 77 10.09 3.10 -1.90
CA GLN A 77 11.15 4.12 -2.02
C GLN A 77 12.33 3.65 -2.89
N LYS A 78 12.78 2.40 -2.75
CA LYS A 78 13.87 1.83 -3.55
C LYS A 78 13.63 1.87 -5.07
N LEU A 79 12.38 1.89 -5.50
CA LEU A 79 11.96 1.88 -6.91
C LEU A 79 11.50 3.27 -7.38
N CYS A 80 11.60 4.28 -6.52
CA CYS A 80 11.26 5.65 -6.83
C CYS A 80 12.44 6.38 -7.46
N ASP A 81 12.18 7.20 -8.47
CA ASP A 81 13.20 8.05 -9.10
C ASP A 81 13.58 9.28 -8.25
N HIS A 82 13.13 9.32 -7.00
CA HIS A 82 13.40 10.40 -6.06
C HIS A 82 14.85 10.35 -5.54
N GLU A 83 15.58 11.45 -5.69
CA GLU A 83 16.90 11.63 -5.06
C GLU A 83 16.73 11.90 -3.56
N LEU A 84 17.29 11.01 -2.73
CA LEU A 84 17.13 11.04 -1.26
C LEU A 84 17.69 12.33 -0.64
N SER A 85 16.98 12.85 0.35
CA SER A 85 17.49 13.88 1.28
C SER A 85 18.54 13.29 2.23
N ASP A 86 19.22 14.17 2.98
CA ASP A 86 20.20 13.74 3.98
C ASP A 86 19.52 13.03 5.17
N GLU A 87 18.32 13.45 5.53
CA GLU A 87 17.47 12.83 6.54
C GLU A 87 17.09 11.39 6.14
N GLU A 88 16.64 11.22 4.90
CA GLU A 88 16.29 9.90 4.37
C GLU A 88 17.50 8.97 4.35
N ARG A 89 18.65 9.45 3.89
CA ARG A 89 19.91 8.67 3.91
C ARG A 89 20.26 8.19 5.32
N LYS A 90 20.13 9.05 6.32
CA LYS A 90 20.38 8.70 7.73
C LYS A 90 19.38 7.65 8.23
N ILE A 91 18.08 7.89 8.02
CA ILE A 91 17.00 6.98 8.46
C ILE A 91 17.16 5.62 7.79
N PHE A 92 17.33 5.55 6.48
CA PHE A 92 17.49 4.27 5.78
C PHE A 92 18.77 3.54 6.17
N GLY A 93 19.85 4.27 6.46
CA GLY A 93 21.07 3.70 7.04
C GLY A 93 20.84 3.03 8.40
N MET A 94 19.98 3.61 9.23
CA MET A 94 19.57 3.03 10.53
C MET A 94 18.63 1.85 10.33
N LEU A 95 17.58 2.00 9.53
CA LEU A 95 16.57 0.96 9.27
C LEU A 95 17.19 -0.29 8.68
N LYS A 96 18.15 -0.16 7.76
CA LYS A 96 18.89 -1.30 7.20
C LYS A 96 19.59 -2.16 8.26
N LYS A 97 20.00 -1.55 9.38
CA LYS A 97 20.64 -2.27 10.50
C LYS A 97 19.61 -2.88 11.45
N THR A 98 18.43 -2.28 11.56
CA THR A 98 17.39 -2.67 12.54
C THR A 98 16.34 -3.61 11.94
N TYR A 99 16.11 -3.56 10.63
CA TYR A 99 15.14 -4.45 10.00
C TYR A 99 15.55 -5.93 10.12
N PRO A 100 14.58 -6.81 10.43
CA PRO A 100 14.80 -8.24 10.37
C PRO A 100 15.40 -8.66 9.02
N LYS A 101 16.32 -9.64 9.03
CA LYS A 101 16.97 -10.15 7.81
C LYS A 101 15.97 -10.45 6.69
N LYS A 102 14.82 -11.07 7.04
CA LYS A 102 13.76 -11.43 6.09
C LYS A 102 13.21 -10.22 5.32
N ILE A 103 13.01 -9.07 6.00
CA ILE A 103 12.53 -7.83 5.36
C ILE A 103 13.61 -7.28 4.43
N ASN A 104 14.87 -7.22 4.88
CA ASN A 104 15.98 -6.77 4.06
C ASN A 104 16.14 -7.64 2.79
N ASP A 105 15.95 -8.96 2.90
CA ASP A 105 16.05 -9.88 1.77
C ASP A 105 14.89 -9.66 0.76
N VAL A 106 13.68 -9.38 1.23
CA VAL A 106 12.55 -9.00 0.36
C VAL A 106 12.86 -7.69 -0.38
N ILE A 107 13.30 -6.65 0.34
CA ILE A 107 13.64 -5.36 -0.26
C ILE A 107 14.74 -5.51 -1.32
N LYS A 108 15.75 -6.37 -1.08
CA LYS A 108 16.83 -6.63 -2.06
C LYS A 108 16.32 -7.28 -3.35
N GLN A 109 15.30 -8.13 -3.26
CA GLN A 109 14.71 -8.85 -4.41
C GLN A 109 13.79 -7.98 -5.26
N LEU A 110 13.39 -6.80 -4.77
CA LEU A 110 12.60 -5.86 -5.56
C LEU A 110 13.41 -5.36 -6.76
N SER A 111 12.84 -5.51 -7.94
CA SER A 111 13.42 -5.05 -9.20
C SER A 111 12.47 -4.13 -9.94
N MET A 112 13.02 -3.21 -10.71
CA MET A 112 12.25 -2.28 -11.54
C MET A 112 11.43 -3.02 -12.61
N ASP A 113 11.96 -4.12 -13.16
CA ASP A 113 11.24 -4.91 -14.19
C ASP A 113 9.95 -5.52 -13.63
N ARG A 114 10.02 -6.18 -12.47
CA ARG A 114 8.83 -6.74 -11.80
C ARG A 114 7.85 -5.65 -11.39
N TYR A 115 8.35 -4.51 -10.93
CA TYR A 115 7.53 -3.36 -10.60
C TYR A 115 6.78 -2.87 -11.84
N ASN A 116 7.47 -2.66 -12.96
CA ASN A 116 6.88 -2.20 -14.20
C ASN A 116 5.88 -3.22 -14.79
N GLU A 117 6.21 -4.51 -14.72
CA GLU A 117 5.28 -5.57 -15.13
C GLU A 117 3.98 -5.50 -14.32
N TYR A 118 4.08 -5.38 -12.99
CA TYR A 118 2.90 -5.31 -12.14
C TYR A 118 2.14 -3.98 -12.32
N LYS A 119 2.85 -2.88 -12.46
CA LYS A 119 2.27 -1.56 -12.77
C LYS A 119 1.44 -1.58 -14.05
N ASN A 120 1.97 -2.17 -15.11
CA ASN A 120 1.25 -2.29 -16.39
C ASN A 120 0.00 -3.17 -16.25
N PHE A 121 0.11 -4.31 -15.56
CA PHE A 121 -1.04 -5.16 -15.25
C PHE A 121 -2.12 -4.39 -14.48
N VAL A 122 -1.77 -3.67 -13.40
CA VAL A 122 -2.72 -2.86 -12.63
C VAL A 122 -3.39 -1.79 -13.48
N LYS A 123 -2.62 -1.12 -14.34
CA LYS A 123 -3.15 -0.11 -15.27
C LYS A 123 -4.17 -0.68 -16.24
N GLU A 124 -3.89 -1.87 -16.79
CA GLU A 124 -4.85 -2.58 -17.66
C GLU A 124 -6.12 -2.99 -16.91
N GLU A 125 -5.99 -3.51 -15.69
CA GLU A 125 -7.13 -3.86 -14.85
C GLU A 125 -7.96 -2.62 -14.45
N CYS A 126 -7.33 -1.46 -14.22
CA CYS A 126 -8.05 -0.20 -14.00
C CYS A 126 -8.90 0.16 -15.23
N LEU A 127 -8.34 0.07 -16.44
CA LEU A 127 -9.07 0.33 -17.68
C LEU A 127 -10.26 -0.62 -17.86
N LYS A 128 -10.08 -1.93 -17.60
CA LYS A 128 -11.16 -2.94 -17.69
C LYS A 128 -12.32 -2.68 -16.72
N ASN A 129 -12.02 -2.09 -15.57
CA ASN A 129 -13.01 -1.84 -14.53
C ASN A 129 -13.50 -0.39 -14.49
N ASP A 130 -13.12 0.46 -15.46
CA ASP A 130 -13.47 1.88 -15.49
C ASP A 130 -13.00 2.65 -14.26
N PHE A 131 -11.79 2.32 -13.77
CA PHE A 131 -11.15 2.99 -12.66
C PHE A 131 -10.15 4.02 -13.17
N MET A 132 -10.07 5.15 -12.47
CA MET A 132 -8.98 6.09 -12.69
C MET A 132 -7.70 5.52 -12.10
N TYR A 133 -6.64 5.45 -12.92
CA TYR A 133 -5.31 5.03 -12.48
C TYR A 133 -4.46 6.23 -12.10
N PHE A 134 -3.91 6.23 -10.89
CA PHE A 134 -3.02 7.27 -10.38
C PHE A 134 -1.66 6.66 -10.00
N ASP A 135 -0.59 7.14 -10.62
CA ASP A 135 0.79 6.67 -10.39
C ASP A 135 1.50 7.60 -9.42
N THR A 136 1.61 7.18 -8.15
CA THR A 136 2.27 7.99 -7.11
C THR A 136 3.76 8.20 -7.41
N ASN A 137 4.42 7.26 -8.12
CA ASN A 137 5.82 7.41 -8.50
C ASN A 137 6.05 8.62 -9.41
N LYS A 138 5.16 8.87 -10.37
CA LYS A 138 5.27 10.04 -11.23
C LYS A 138 5.19 11.35 -10.47
N VAL A 139 4.46 11.35 -9.35
CA VAL A 139 4.30 12.53 -8.51
C VAL A 139 5.49 12.71 -7.59
N ILE A 140 5.84 11.68 -6.84
CA ILE A 140 6.94 11.71 -5.85
C ILE A 140 8.31 11.75 -6.53
N GLY A 141 8.47 11.06 -7.67
CA GLY A 141 9.70 11.05 -8.48
C GLY A 141 9.91 12.29 -9.37
N ASP A 142 9.03 13.31 -9.29
CA ASP A 142 9.25 14.57 -10.02
C ASP A 142 10.54 15.23 -9.52
N PRO A 143 11.50 15.58 -10.39
CA PRO A 143 12.79 16.17 -10.00
C PRO A 143 12.69 17.41 -9.11
N LYS A 144 11.58 18.16 -9.15
CA LYS A 144 11.35 19.31 -8.27
C LYS A 144 11.29 18.96 -6.78
N TYR A 145 11.09 17.68 -6.47
CA TYR A 145 11.05 17.16 -5.11
C TYR A 145 12.34 16.46 -4.67
N ASN A 146 13.35 16.38 -5.54
CA ASN A 146 14.66 15.84 -5.20
C ASN A 146 15.24 16.49 -3.94
N LYS A 147 15.88 15.68 -3.10
CA LYS A 147 16.48 16.08 -1.81
C LYS A 147 15.49 16.64 -0.79
N LYS A 148 14.18 16.53 -1.01
CA LYS A 148 13.18 16.78 0.03
C LYS A 148 12.94 15.51 0.83
N TRP A 149 12.72 15.65 2.11
CA TRP A 149 12.40 14.51 2.96
C TRP A 149 10.96 14.04 2.74
N LEU A 150 10.78 13.03 1.90
CA LEU A 150 9.46 12.51 1.50
C LEU A 150 9.11 11.17 2.11
N PHE A 151 10.10 10.37 2.55
CA PHE A 151 9.90 9.04 3.11
C PHE A 151 10.42 8.95 4.54
N VAL A 152 9.64 8.29 5.42
CA VAL A 152 10.05 7.93 6.78
C VAL A 152 10.62 6.52 6.85
N ASP A 153 10.27 5.64 5.91
CA ASP A 153 10.83 4.30 5.72
C ASP A 153 10.66 3.86 4.25
N SER A 154 10.84 2.57 3.97
CA SER A 154 10.82 2.05 2.59
C SER A 154 9.45 2.14 1.90
N ILE A 155 8.35 2.38 2.63
CA ILE A 155 6.98 2.34 2.10
C ILE A 155 6.06 3.45 2.61
N HIS A 156 6.46 4.19 3.64
CA HIS A 156 5.62 5.26 4.22
C HIS A 156 6.20 6.63 3.92
N TYR A 157 5.31 7.57 3.62
CA TYR A 157 5.69 8.95 3.36
C TYR A 157 5.71 9.79 4.64
N THR A 158 6.45 10.89 4.58
CA THR A 158 6.30 11.99 5.54
C THR A 158 4.99 12.74 5.31
N ASP A 159 4.62 13.64 6.21
CA ASP A 159 3.47 14.55 6.02
C ASP A 159 3.60 15.36 4.71
N LEU A 160 4.82 15.76 4.36
CA LEU A 160 5.09 16.45 3.08
C LEU A 160 4.82 15.53 1.88
N GLY A 161 5.27 14.26 1.94
CA GLY A 161 5.01 13.29 0.87
C GLY A 161 3.52 13.03 0.69
N TYR A 162 2.78 12.80 1.78
CA TYR A 162 1.33 12.65 1.73
C TYR A 162 0.62 13.91 1.22
N LYS A 163 1.06 15.11 1.62
CA LYS A 163 0.51 16.37 1.12
C LYS A 163 0.66 16.50 -0.39
N ILE A 164 1.84 16.20 -0.93
CA ILE A 164 2.12 16.24 -2.37
C ILE A 164 1.19 15.28 -3.14
N ILE A 165 1.02 14.06 -2.64
CA ILE A 165 0.11 13.07 -3.24
C ILE A 165 -1.34 13.56 -3.19
N ALA A 166 -1.78 14.09 -2.05
CA ALA A 166 -3.15 14.60 -1.88
C ALA A 166 -3.45 15.79 -2.81
N GLU A 167 -2.50 16.71 -2.98
CA GLU A 167 -2.62 17.84 -3.92
C GLU A 167 -2.74 17.35 -5.37
N ALA A 168 -1.94 16.35 -5.76
CA ALA A 168 -2.01 15.77 -7.09
C ALA A 168 -3.33 15.00 -7.33
N LEU A 169 -3.81 14.24 -6.33
CA LEU A 169 -5.11 13.57 -6.40
C LEU A 169 -6.27 14.57 -6.51
N ASN A 170 -6.22 15.68 -5.78
CA ASN A 170 -7.25 16.72 -5.82
C ASN A 170 -7.41 17.36 -7.22
N ILE A 171 -6.34 17.38 -8.02
CA ILE A 171 -6.42 17.86 -9.41
C ILE A 171 -7.21 16.88 -10.29
N LEU A 172 -7.14 15.57 -10.00
CA LEU A 172 -7.85 14.54 -10.78
C LEU A 172 -9.35 14.47 -10.46
N ILE A 173 -9.76 14.95 -9.29
CA ILE A 173 -11.16 14.86 -8.82
C ILE A 173 -11.99 16.06 -9.29
N LYS A 174 -11.33 17.15 -9.67
CA LYS A 174 -11.97 18.36 -10.21
C LYS A 174 -12.32 18.21 -11.67
#